data_ae548372c32aa05cfdae6a664333bba7
#
_entry.id   ae548372c32aa05cfdae6a664333bba7
#
_cell.length_a   1.000
_cell.length_b   1.000
_cell.length_c   1.000
_cell.angle_alpha   90.00
_cell.angle_beta   90.00
_cell.angle_gamma   90.00
#
_symmetry.space_group_name_H-M   'P 1'
#
loop_
_entity.id
_entity.type
_entity.pdbx_description
1 polymer ?
#
loop_
_entity_poly.entity_id
_entity_poly.type
_entity_poly.pdbx_seq_one_letter_code
_entity_poly.pdbx_strand_id
1 'polypeptide(L)'
;ASGSTDEKIILPYIRPHYNATVAFDSIAFKLSEKSASATPLTLEGMASVDGLEVYHTALSPDTIDLDKGKLEYTCHVGGNYFELDSVSTVIFNRLDFHPYLRVEKEKKWHYTASIHRSPFPSEDLFASLPKGLFRHVQGIRTSGKLSYDLLLDVDFNHLDSLQFSSDLRGHGFRIESLGGSELTKMNEEFEYTAYENDLPVRTFFIGPSNPNFRSLNRISPLLQMAIMQSEDGGFYYHQGFLPGAIQEALAYD
;
A
#
# COMPACT_ATOMS: atom_id res chain seq x y z
N ALA A 1 -6.11 27.89 -31.83
CA ALA A 1 -6.20 26.78 -30.89
C ALA A 1 -4.90 25.96 -31.02
N SER A 2 -3.89 26.27 -30.22
CA SER A 2 -2.66 25.53 -30.12
C SER A 2 -2.85 24.54 -28.97
N GLY A 3 -3.10 23.25 -29.27
CA GLY A 3 -2.95 22.17 -28.31
C GLY A 3 -1.46 22.00 -28.03
N SER A 4 -0.99 22.37 -26.86
CA SER A 4 0.28 21.86 -26.35
C SER A 4 0.05 20.38 -26.00
N THR A 5 0.62 19.48 -26.76
CA THR A 5 0.87 18.11 -26.32
C THR A 5 1.96 18.25 -25.25
N ASP A 6 1.55 18.24 -23.97
CA ASP A 6 2.50 18.10 -22.87
C ASP A 6 3.09 16.70 -22.96
N GLU A 7 4.24 16.59 -23.61
CA GLU A 7 4.97 15.33 -23.75
C GLU A 7 5.68 15.08 -22.41
N LYS A 8 5.30 14.00 -21.72
CA LYS A 8 5.89 13.62 -20.43
C LYS A 8 7.40 13.39 -20.54
N ILE A 9 8.12 13.76 -19.52
CA ILE A 9 9.55 13.50 -19.40
C ILE A 9 9.74 12.03 -19.03
N ILE A 10 10.41 11.26 -19.90
CA ILE A 10 10.69 9.84 -19.68
C ILE A 10 12.12 9.68 -19.16
N LEU A 11 12.33 8.88 -18.12
CA LEU A 11 13.65 8.56 -17.60
C LEU A 11 14.31 7.45 -18.43
N PRO A 12 15.31 7.76 -19.29
CA PRO A 12 15.81 6.82 -20.30
C PRO A 12 16.63 5.65 -19.70
N TYR A 13 17.25 5.85 -18.54
CA TYR A 13 18.12 4.84 -17.91
C TYR A 13 17.38 3.74 -17.16
N ILE A 14 16.12 3.94 -16.83
CA ILE A 14 15.34 2.99 -16.01
C ILE A 14 14.95 1.77 -16.84
N ARG A 15 14.54 1.97 -18.07
CA ARG A 15 14.07 0.89 -18.95
C ARG A 15 15.13 -0.20 -19.22
N PRO A 16 16.39 0.11 -19.56
CA PRO A 16 17.40 -0.92 -19.82
C PRO A 16 17.83 -1.72 -18.59
N HIS A 17 17.78 -1.12 -17.40
CA HIS A 17 18.31 -1.72 -16.17
C HIS A 17 17.26 -2.44 -15.34
N TYR A 18 16.00 -1.95 -15.37
CA TYR A 18 14.93 -2.43 -14.48
C TYR A 18 13.70 -2.92 -15.24
N ASN A 19 13.71 -2.92 -16.58
CA ASN A 19 12.55 -3.23 -17.41
C ASN A 19 11.29 -2.44 -17.01
N ALA A 20 11.48 -1.22 -16.52
CA ALA A 20 10.45 -0.32 -16.07
C ALA A 20 10.41 0.95 -16.93
N THR A 21 9.26 1.56 -17.07
CA THR A 21 9.12 2.90 -17.65
C THR A 21 8.66 3.85 -16.57
N VAL A 22 9.33 5.00 -16.44
CA VAL A 22 8.95 6.07 -15.53
C VAL A 22 8.85 7.35 -16.34
N ALA A 23 7.68 7.98 -16.30
CA ALA A 23 7.41 9.26 -16.95
C ALA A 23 6.73 10.21 -15.95
N PHE A 24 6.86 11.50 -16.14
CA PHE A 24 6.22 12.53 -15.30
C PHE A 24 6.10 13.84 -16.05
N ASP A 25 5.19 14.69 -15.60
CA ASP A 25 5.01 16.03 -16.18
C ASP A 25 6.05 17.01 -15.62
N SER A 26 6.25 17.02 -14.31
CA SER A 26 7.24 17.87 -13.65
C SER A 26 7.81 17.26 -12.38
N ILE A 27 9.06 17.63 -12.08
CA ILE A 27 9.70 17.37 -10.78
C ILE A 27 10.24 18.71 -10.27
N ALA A 28 9.98 18.99 -8.99
CA ALA A 28 10.61 20.11 -8.29
C ALA A 28 11.36 19.61 -7.07
N PHE A 29 12.50 20.22 -6.81
CA PHE A 29 13.32 19.90 -5.65
C PHE A 29 13.89 21.18 -5.05
N LYS A 30 13.84 21.30 -3.74
CA LYS A 30 14.45 22.39 -2.98
C LYS A 30 15.14 21.80 -1.75
N LEU A 31 16.41 22.09 -1.58
CA LEU A 31 17.18 21.73 -0.40
C LEU A 31 17.57 23.02 0.34
N SER A 32 17.38 23.02 1.64
CA SER A 32 17.86 24.05 2.55
C SER A 32 18.64 23.35 3.66
N GLU A 33 19.84 23.80 3.93
CA GLU A 33 20.65 23.33 5.04
C GLU A 33 20.38 24.21 6.25
N LYS A 34 20.03 23.64 7.38
CA LYS A 34 19.72 24.40 8.59
C LYS A 34 20.89 24.48 9.57
N SER A 35 21.83 23.53 9.54
CA SER A 35 23.01 23.51 10.43
C SER A 35 24.12 22.61 9.88
N ALA A 36 25.18 23.23 9.36
CA ALA A 36 26.38 22.53 8.88
C ALA A 36 27.40 22.21 9.97
N SER A 37 27.26 22.80 11.15
CA SER A 37 28.30 22.76 12.21
C SER A 37 27.92 21.89 13.40
N ALA A 38 26.72 21.27 13.40
CA ALA A 38 26.25 20.44 14.49
C ALA A 38 26.09 18.99 14.06
N THR A 39 26.34 18.06 14.95
CA THR A 39 25.97 16.65 14.78
C THR A 39 24.72 16.41 15.63
N PRO A 40 23.58 15.97 15.07
CA PRO A 40 23.39 15.56 13.67
C PRO A 40 23.28 16.73 12.68
N LEU A 41 23.64 16.47 11.42
CA LEU A 41 23.34 17.36 10.30
C LEU A 41 21.83 17.40 10.08
N THR A 42 21.24 18.59 10.11
CA THR A 42 19.81 18.78 9.82
C THR A 42 19.62 19.35 8.42
N LEU A 43 18.82 18.65 7.63
CA LEU A 43 18.45 19.02 6.26
C LEU A 43 16.94 19.28 6.21
N GLU A 44 16.55 20.39 5.63
CA GLU A 44 15.15 20.70 5.34
C GLU A 44 14.97 20.92 3.84
N GLY A 45 13.82 20.52 3.32
CA GLY A 45 13.57 20.71 1.92
C GLY A 45 12.20 20.23 1.46
N MET A 46 12.04 20.26 0.15
CA MET A 46 10.82 19.81 -0.52
C MET A 46 11.20 19.06 -1.80
N ALA A 47 10.50 17.98 -2.06
CA ALA A 47 10.48 17.30 -3.35
C ALA A 47 9.02 17.14 -3.80
N SER A 48 8.74 17.34 -5.07
CA SER A 48 7.41 17.09 -5.63
C SER A 48 7.50 16.50 -7.03
N VAL A 49 6.51 15.74 -7.38
CA VAL A 49 6.31 15.18 -8.72
C VAL A 49 4.85 15.33 -9.09
N ASP A 50 4.59 15.75 -10.32
CA ASP A 50 3.25 15.84 -10.89
C ASP A 50 3.17 14.89 -12.08
N GLY A 51 2.02 14.21 -12.24
CA GLY A 51 1.71 13.32 -13.35
C GLY A 51 2.66 12.14 -13.48
N LEU A 52 3.07 11.53 -12.38
CA LEU A 52 3.96 10.37 -12.39
C LEU A 52 3.25 9.14 -12.97
N GLU A 53 3.85 8.55 -13.99
CA GLU A 53 3.48 7.26 -14.55
C GLU A 53 4.60 6.25 -14.36
N VAL A 54 4.26 5.07 -13.84
CA VAL A 54 5.19 3.96 -13.66
C VAL A 54 4.60 2.72 -14.31
N TYR A 55 5.36 2.09 -15.18
CA TYR A 55 5.02 0.80 -15.74
C TYR A 55 6.11 -0.22 -15.44
N HIS A 56 5.72 -1.31 -14.80
CA HIS A 56 6.58 -2.48 -14.58
C HIS A 56 5.71 -3.72 -14.39
N THR A 57 5.94 -4.76 -15.18
CA THR A 57 5.08 -5.97 -15.22
C THR A 57 4.96 -6.71 -13.88
N ALA A 58 5.98 -6.64 -13.02
CA ALA A 58 5.91 -7.23 -11.68
C ALA A 58 5.08 -6.40 -10.67
N LEU A 59 4.77 -5.12 -10.98
CA LEU A 59 3.94 -4.27 -10.12
C LEU A 59 2.47 -4.32 -10.56
N SER A 60 2.24 -4.14 -11.85
CA SER A 60 0.91 -4.17 -12.44
C SER A 60 1.00 -4.44 -13.94
N PRO A 61 0.01 -5.12 -14.54
CA PRO A 61 -0.11 -5.20 -16.00
C PRO A 61 -0.51 -3.86 -16.64
N ASP A 62 -1.02 -2.89 -15.84
CA ASP A 62 -1.34 -1.53 -16.28
C ASP A 62 -0.28 -0.53 -15.85
N THR A 63 -0.26 0.63 -16.53
CA THR A 63 0.47 1.79 -16.06
C THR A 63 -0.12 2.30 -14.75
N ILE A 64 0.72 2.56 -13.78
CA ILE A 64 0.37 3.11 -12.47
C ILE A 64 0.48 4.62 -12.56
N ASP A 65 -0.64 5.32 -12.34
CA ASP A 65 -0.71 6.78 -12.42
C ASP A 65 -0.85 7.39 -11.02
N LEU A 66 0.04 8.33 -10.71
CA LEU A 66 -0.02 9.18 -9.53
C LEU A 66 -0.09 10.63 -9.96
N ASP A 67 -1.23 11.27 -9.72
CA ASP A 67 -1.48 12.64 -10.17
C ASP A 67 -0.53 13.64 -9.49
N LYS A 68 -0.35 13.50 -8.16
CA LYS A 68 0.48 14.43 -7.37
C LYS A 68 1.15 13.73 -6.19
N GLY A 69 2.47 13.89 -6.10
CA GLY A 69 3.28 13.52 -4.95
C GLY A 69 4.10 14.70 -4.44
N LYS A 70 4.09 14.96 -3.13
CA LYS A 70 4.94 15.99 -2.50
C LYS A 70 5.44 15.49 -1.16
N LEU A 71 6.71 15.76 -0.88
CA LEU A 71 7.36 15.54 0.40
C LEU A 71 7.99 16.85 0.86
N GLU A 72 7.54 17.40 1.98
CA GLU A 72 8.24 18.41 2.75
C GLU A 72 8.96 17.68 3.88
N TYR A 73 10.27 17.79 3.93
CA TYR A 73 11.06 16.97 4.82
C TYR A 73 11.94 17.77 5.76
N THR A 74 12.06 17.29 6.97
CA THR A 74 13.12 17.57 7.92
C THR A 74 13.81 16.25 8.23
N CYS A 75 15.10 16.18 7.87
CA CYS A 75 15.91 14.98 8.07
C CYS A 75 17.08 15.26 8.99
N HIS A 76 17.44 14.28 9.79
CA HIS A 76 18.62 14.30 10.64
C HIS A 76 19.58 13.18 10.22
N VAL A 77 20.82 13.54 9.92
CA VAL A 77 21.87 12.59 9.54
C VAL A 77 22.92 12.57 10.64
N GLY A 78 22.96 11.50 11.39
CA GLY A 78 23.97 11.22 12.41
C GLY A 78 25.13 10.40 11.86
N GLY A 79 26.07 10.02 12.74
CA GLY A 79 27.21 9.18 12.34
C GLY A 79 26.83 7.77 11.89
N ASN A 80 25.76 7.20 12.44
CA ASN A 80 25.29 5.84 12.19
C ASN A 80 23.79 5.75 11.91
N TYR A 81 23.08 6.89 11.77
CA TYR A 81 21.65 6.89 11.52
C TYR A 81 21.23 7.97 10.53
N PHE A 82 20.11 7.71 9.88
CA PHE A 82 19.28 8.65 9.16
C PHE A 82 17.90 8.69 9.82
N GLU A 83 17.35 9.88 9.97
CA GLU A 83 16.00 10.08 10.52
C GLU A 83 15.21 11.05 9.66
N LEU A 84 14.00 10.68 9.30
CA LEU A 84 12.97 11.57 8.77
C LEU A 84 12.08 11.94 9.95
N ASP A 85 12.14 13.22 10.36
CA ASP A 85 11.38 13.72 11.49
C ASP A 85 9.88 13.74 11.20
N SER A 86 9.07 13.48 12.21
CA SER A 86 7.60 13.47 12.16
C SER A 86 6.97 14.84 11.83
N VAL A 87 7.73 15.92 11.84
CA VAL A 87 7.29 17.22 11.31
C VAL A 87 7.23 17.24 9.78
N SER A 88 7.85 16.24 9.13
CA SER A 88 7.79 16.06 7.68
C SER A 88 6.36 15.78 7.24
N THR A 89 6.01 16.26 6.05
CA THR A 89 4.68 16.06 5.47
C THR A 89 4.79 15.38 4.13
N VAL A 90 4.08 14.27 3.98
CA VAL A 90 3.83 13.63 2.68
C VAL A 90 2.44 14.00 2.19
N ILE A 91 2.34 14.46 0.97
CA ILE A 91 1.08 14.64 0.25
C ILE A 91 1.07 13.63 -0.90
N PHE A 92 0.02 12.83 -0.95
CA PHE A 92 -0.20 11.81 -1.95
C PHE A 92 -1.63 11.96 -2.50
N ASN A 93 -1.73 12.62 -3.63
CA ASN A 93 -3.01 13.07 -4.21
C ASN A 93 -3.80 13.94 -3.21
N ARG A 94 -4.87 13.40 -2.62
CA ARG A 94 -5.72 14.07 -1.62
C ARG A 94 -5.35 13.77 -0.17
N LEU A 95 -4.45 12.80 0.04
CA LEU A 95 -4.00 12.43 1.38
C LEU A 95 -2.77 13.24 1.78
N ASP A 96 -2.76 13.65 3.03
CA ASP A 96 -1.59 14.16 3.72
C ASP A 96 -1.34 13.34 4.99
N PHE A 97 -0.09 13.11 5.33
CA PHE A 97 0.29 12.44 6.57
C PHE A 97 1.71 12.79 6.98
N HIS A 98 2.03 12.54 8.24
CA HIS A 98 3.31 12.86 8.85
C HIS A 98 4.03 11.55 9.21
N PRO A 99 4.93 11.06 8.34
CA PRO A 99 5.71 9.86 8.62
C PRO A 99 6.88 10.18 9.54
N TYR A 100 7.18 9.27 10.43
CA TYR A 100 8.46 9.17 11.10
C TYR A 100 9.20 7.94 10.57
N LEU A 101 10.48 8.09 10.28
CA LEU A 101 11.35 6.98 9.88
C LEU A 101 12.72 7.19 10.48
N ARG A 102 13.25 6.18 11.16
CA ARG A 102 14.65 6.13 11.60
C ARG A 102 15.28 4.83 11.12
N VAL A 103 16.42 4.96 10.50
CA VAL A 103 17.27 3.85 10.06
C VAL A 103 18.62 4.01 10.73
N GLU A 104 18.97 3.08 11.57
CA GLU A 104 20.22 3.10 12.34
C GLU A 104 21.03 1.85 12.08
N LYS A 105 22.34 2.00 12.02
CA LYS A 105 23.26 0.88 11.86
C LYS A 105 24.24 0.85 13.04
N GLU A 106 24.09 -0.17 13.86
CA GLU A 106 25.09 -0.57 14.84
C GLU A 106 25.86 -1.79 14.30
N LYS A 107 25.68 -2.98 14.91
CA LYS A 107 26.19 -4.24 14.35
C LYS A 107 25.32 -4.69 13.17
N LYS A 108 24.00 -4.65 13.36
CA LYS A 108 23.01 -4.87 12.32
C LYS A 108 22.12 -3.63 12.18
N TRP A 109 21.20 -3.66 11.24
CA TRP A 109 20.26 -2.58 10.99
C TRP A 109 19.13 -2.58 12.02
N HIS A 110 18.69 -1.39 12.39
CA HIS A 110 17.48 -1.14 13.15
C HIS A 110 16.61 -0.14 12.38
N TYR A 111 15.36 -0.46 12.18
CA TYR A 111 14.37 0.34 11.47
C TYR A 111 13.22 0.64 12.40
N THR A 112 12.93 1.93 12.59
CA THR A 112 11.73 2.39 13.29
C THR A 112 10.93 3.25 12.33
N ALA A 113 9.64 2.98 12.17
CA ALA A 113 8.74 3.80 11.37
C ALA A 113 7.39 3.94 12.06
N SER A 114 6.78 5.11 11.95
CA SER A 114 5.41 5.32 12.40
C SER A 114 4.67 6.33 11.54
N ILE A 115 3.36 6.16 11.48
CA ILE A 115 2.42 7.11 10.88
C ILE A 115 1.25 7.21 11.85
N HIS A 116 0.88 8.42 12.21
CA HIS A 116 -0.39 8.68 12.88
C HIS A 116 -1.21 9.64 12.03
N ARG A 117 -2.39 9.21 11.61
CA ARG A 117 -3.32 10.05 10.85
C ARG A 117 -4.66 10.15 11.57
N SER A 118 -4.95 11.34 12.06
CA SER A 118 -6.25 11.69 12.64
C SER A 118 -7.39 11.48 11.64
N PRO A 119 -8.66 11.36 12.09
CA PRO A 119 -9.77 11.07 11.21
C PRO A 119 -9.89 12.03 10.01
N PHE A 120 -9.86 11.48 8.80
CA PHE A 120 -9.98 12.15 7.51
C PHE A 120 -11.13 11.56 6.68
N PRO A 121 -11.68 12.28 5.67
CA PRO A 121 -12.73 11.76 4.81
C PRO A 121 -12.31 10.46 4.13
N SER A 122 -13.13 9.41 4.21
CA SER A 122 -12.79 8.11 3.61
C SER A 122 -12.65 8.17 2.09
N GLU A 123 -13.39 9.05 1.43
CA GLU A 123 -13.29 9.24 -0.02
C GLU A 123 -11.91 9.74 -0.47
N ASP A 124 -11.19 10.48 0.38
CA ASP A 124 -9.84 10.96 0.06
C ASP A 124 -8.83 9.81 -0.05
N LEU A 125 -9.01 8.73 0.74
CA LEU A 125 -8.21 7.51 0.58
C LEU A 125 -8.43 6.89 -0.79
N PHE A 126 -9.68 6.57 -1.13
CA PHE A 126 -10.00 5.87 -2.38
C PHE A 126 -9.73 6.71 -3.62
N ALA A 127 -9.93 8.03 -3.53
CA ALA A 127 -9.59 8.96 -4.61
C ALA A 127 -8.07 9.18 -4.77
N SER A 128 -7.28 8.84 -3.74
CA SER A 128 -5.82 8.97 -3.79
C SER A 128 -5.11 7.71 -4.25
N LEU A 129 -5.79 6.56 -4.30
CA LEU A 129 -5.18 5.32 -4.77
C LEU A 129 -4.72 5.45 -6.22
N PRO A 130 -3.45 5.10 -6.54
CA PRO A 130 -2.94 5.16 -7.89
C PRO A 130 -3.76 4.30 -8.84
N LYS A 131 -4.15 4.90 -9.96
CA LYS A 131 -4.81 4.14 -11.03
C LYS A 131 -3.84 3.07 -11.55
N GLY A 132 -4.38 1.96 -12.01
CA GLY A 132 -3.58 0.84 -12.53
C GLY A 132 -3.02 -0.09 -11.44
N LEU A 133 -2.83 0.37 -10.20
CA LEU A 133 -2.34 -0.48 -9.11
C LEU A 133 -3.49 -1.19 -8.36
N PHE A 134 -4.57 -0.49 -8.08
CA PHE A 134 -5.68 -0.97 -7.27
C PHE A 134 -6.98 -1.11 -8.09
N ARG A 135 -6.97 -1.94 -9.13
CA ARG A 135 -8.09 -2.11 -10.07
C ARG A 135 -9.43 -2.41 -9.40
N HIS A 136 -9.42 -3.30 -8.41
CA HIS A 136 -10.64 -3.78 -7.76
C HIS A 136 -11.32 -2.76 -6.85
N VAL A 137 -10.63 -1.69 -6.49
CA VAL A 137 -11.18 -0.62 -5.65
C VAL A 137 -11.34 0.70 -6.39
N GLN A 138 -11.07 0.73 -7.70
CA GLN A 138 -11.29 1.93 -8.52
C GLN A 138 -12.77 2.30 -8.61
N GLY A 139 -13.06 3.58 -8.41
CA GLY A 139 -14.42 4.09 -8.48
C GLY A 139 -15.30 3.76 -7.28
N ILE A 140 -14.75 3.15 -6.23
CA ILE A 140 -15.47 2.99 -4.97
C ILE A 140 -15.82 4.37 -4.42
N ARG A 141 -17.10 4.54 -4.04
CA ARG A 141 -17.56 5.72 -3.32
C ARG A 141 -17.86 5.34 -1.89
N THR A 142 -17.39 6.18 -0.97
CA THR A 142 -17.51 5.94 0.46
C THR A 142 -17.98 7.19 1.16
N SER A 143 -18.51 7.03 2.37
CA SER A 143 -18.84 8.10 3.30
C SER A 143 -18.27 7.82 4.68
N GLY A 144 -18.28 8.84 5.54
CA GLY A 144 -17.67 8.77 6.87
C GLY A 144 -16.18 9.10 6.85
N LYS A 145 -15.50 8.73 7.91
CA LYS A 145 -14.07 9.03 8.10
C LYS A 145 -13.27 7.77 8.41
N LEU A 146 -11.98 7.85 8.13
CA LEU A 146 -10.98 6.84 8.49
C LEU A 146 -9.90 7.49 9.33
N SER A 147 -9.29 6.75 10.24
CA SER A 147 -8.02 7.10 10.89
C SER A 147 -7.05 5.96 10.70
N TYR A 148 -5.75 6.27 10.68
CA TYR A 148 -4.72 5.28 10.43
C TYR A 148 -3.57 5.43 11.40
N ASP A 149 -3.16 4.30 11.99
CA ASP A 149 -2.00 4.18 12.85
C ASP A 149 -1.08 3.07 12.32
N LEU A 150 0.19 3.39 12.11
CA LEU A 150 1.25 2.44 11.76
C LEU A 150 2.36 2.56 12.79
N LEU A 151 2.83 1.43 13.26
CA LEU A 151 4.08 1.29 14.01
C LEU A 151 4.87 0.11 13.44
N LEU A 152 6.13 0.35 13.15
CA LEU A 152 7.11 -0.67 12.80
C LEU A 152 8.36 -0.41 13.61
N ASP A 153 8.84 -1.42 14.32
CA ASP A 153 10.14 -1.41 15.00
C ASP A 153 10.81 -2.78 14.77
N VAL A 154 11.90 -2.78 14.00
CA VAL A 154 12.62 -4.00 13.59
C VAL A 154 14.09 -3.84 13.87
N ASP A 155 14.55 -4.45 14.96
CA ASP A 155 15.98 -4.57 15.27
C ASP A 155 16.51 -5.93 14.83
N PHE A 156 17.34 -5.96 13.80
CA PHE A 156 17.97 -7.19 13.30
C PHE A 156 19.02 -7.77 14.26
N ASN A 157 19.38 -7.08 15.34
CA ASN A 157 20.14 -7.66 16.45
C ASN A 157 19.24 -8.50 17.39
N HIS A 158 17.94 -8.13 17.46
CA HIS A 158 16.95 -8.64 18.40
C HIS A 158 15.58 -8.82 17.72
N LEU A 159 15.47 -9.75 16.76
CA LEU A 159 14.23 -9.98 15.99
C LEU A 159 13.05 -10.42 16.86
N ASP A 160 13.32 -10.97 18.04
CA ASP A 160 12.33 -11.31 19.05
C ASP A 160 11.60 -10.09 19.65
N SER A 161 12.17 -8.91 19.51
CA SER A 161 11.56 -7.63 19.94
C SER A 161 10.76 -6.91 18.86
N LEU A 162 10.59 -7.51 17.67
CA LEU A 162 9.84 -6.93 16.56
C LEU A 162 8.46 -6.44 17.01
N GLN A 163 8.16 -5.17 16.71
CA GLN A 163 6.83 -4.60 16.85
C GLN A 163 6.30 -4.18 15.49
N PHE A 164 5.14 -4.68 15.14
CA PHE A 164 4.43 -4.26 13.95
C PHE A 164 2.95 -4.13 14.26
N SER A 165 2.39 -2.97 13.97
CA SER A 165 0.97 -2.68 14.08
C SER A 165 0.54 -1.80 12.92
N SER A 166 -0.54 -2.17 12.25
CA SER A 166 -1.15 -1.38 11.18
C SER A 166 -2.66 -1.42 11.37
N ASP A 167 -3.25 -0.28 11.70
CA ASP A 167 -4.64 -0.19 12.15
C ASP A 167 -5.39 0.93 11.41
N LEU A 168 -6.31 0.53 10.54
CA LEU A 168 -7.20 1.41 9.80
C LEU A 168 -8.60 1.34 10.42
N ARG A 169 -9.05 2.43 11.08
CA ARG A 169 -10.32 2.47 11.80
C ARG A 169 -11.35 3.33 11.08
N GLY A 170 -12.57 2.77 10.97
CA GLY A 170 -13.72 3.48 10.42
C GLY A 170 -14.51 4.26 11.47
N HIS A 171 -14.83 5.51 11.17
CA HIS A 171 -15.68 6.39 11.98
C HIS A 171 -16.93 6.74 11.18
N GLY A 172 -17.99 5.95 11.35
CA GLY A 172 -19.19 6.03 10.52
C GLY A 172 -18.94 5.70 9.05
N PHE A 173 -17.89 4.93 8.78
CA PHE A 173 -17.49 4.51 7.43
C PHE A 173 -18.56 3.64 6.78
N ARG A 174 -18.89 3.94 5.52
CA ARG A 174 -19.81 3.16 4.69
C ARG A 174 -19.31 3.14 3.25
N ILE A 175 -19.52 2.03 2.59
CA ILE A 175 -19.35 1.91 1.14
C ILE A 175 -20.69 2.22 0.49
N GLU A 176 -20.77 3.31 -0.25
CA GLU A 176 -21.97 3.76 -0.95
C GLU A 176 -22.10 3.10 -2.32
N SER A 177 -20.97 2.81 -2.96
CA SER A 177 -20.90 2.15 -4.26
C SER A 177 -19.55 1.47 -4.45
N LEU A 178 -19.57 0.26 -4.96
CA LEU A 178 -18.36 -0.54 -5.26
C LEU A 178 -17.66 -0.13 -6.57
N GLY A 179 -18.15 0.91 -7.24
CA GLY A 179 -17.57 1.38 -8.50
C GLY A 179 -17.67 0.34 -9.60
N GLY A 180 -16.55 0.14 -10.31
CA GLY A 180 -16.44 -0.87 -11.37
C GLY A 180 -16.09 -2.28 -10.88
N SER A 181 -15.91 -2.47 -9.56
CA SER A 181 -15.59 -3.79 -9.04
C SER A 181 -16.82 -4.71 -9.07
N GLU A 182 -16.64 -5.90 -9.62
CA GLU A 182 -17.69 -6.91 -9.70
C GLU A 182 -17.90 -7.67 -8.38
N LEU A 183 -17.56 -7.04 -7.22
CA LEU A 183 -17.71 -7.67 -5.90
C LEU A 183 -19.16 -8.05 -5.57
N THR A 184 -20.14 -7.41 -6.20
CA THR A 184 -21.55 -7.80 -6.10
C THR A 184 -21.78 -9.22 -6.62
N LYS A 185 -20.99 -9.66 -7.60
CA LYS A 185 -21.03 -11.02 -8.14
C LYS A 185 -20.67 -12.09 -7.11
N MET A 186 -19.96 -11.74 -6.03
CA MET A 186 -19.65 -12.70 -4.96
C MET A 186 -20.90 -13.22 -4.23
N ASN A 187 -22.02 -12.49 -4.33
CA ASN A 187 -23.30 -12.89 -3.73
C ASN A 187 -24.29 -13.45 -4.78
N GLU A 188 -23.88 -13.51 -6.04
CA GLU A 188 -24.70 -14.01 -7.16
C GLU A 188 -24.06 -15.27 -7.74
N GLU A 189 -24.80 -15.96 -8.60
CA GLU A 189 -24.25 -17.05 -9.37
C GLU A 189 -23.32 -16.50 -10.46
N PHE A 190 -22.13 -17.07 -10.60
CA PHE A 190 -21.18 -16.70 -11.65
C PHE A 190 -20.48 -17.93 -12.25
N GLU A 191 -20.00 -17.76 -13.46
CA GLU A 191 -19.17 -18.74 -14.14
C GLU A 191 -17.72 -18.59 -13.68
N TYR A 192 -17.10 -19.70 -13.28
CA TYR A 192 -15.71 -19.76 -12.87
C TYR A 192 -14.92 -20.74 -13.74
N THR A 193 -13.75 -20.31 -14.20
CA THR A 193 -12.80 -21.16 -14.91
C THR A 193 -11.62 -21.46 -14.01
N ALA A 194 -11.42 -22.73 -13.69
CA ALA A 194 -10.25 -23.20 -12.98
C ALA A 194 -9.05 -23.29 -13.92
N TYR A 195 -7.89 -22.86 -13.43
CA TYR A 195 -6.62 -22.89 -14.16
C TYR A 195 -5.62 -23.77 -13.43
N GLU A 196 -4.80 -24.47 -14.19
CA GLU A 196 -3.63 -25.21 -13.70
C GLU A 196 -2.43 -24.88 -14.60
N ASN A 197 -1.36 -24.35 -14.03
CA ASN A 197 -0.20 -23.84 -14.78
C ASN A 197 -0.59 -22.83 -15.88
N ASP A 198 -1.46 -21.88 -15.56
CA ASP A 198 -2.04 -20.87 -16.46
C ASP A 198 -2.89 -21.41 -17.64
N LEU A 199 -3.16 -22.70 -17.66
CA LEU A 199 -4.03 -23.31 -18.66
C LEU A 199 -5.44 -23.54 -18.09
N PRO A 200 -6.51 -23.19 -18.83
CA PRO A 200 -7.87 -23.43 -18.38
C PRO A 200 -8.17 -24.94 -18.36
N VAL A 201 -8.54 -25.46 -17.19
CA VAL A 201 -8.81 -26.89 -16.98
C VAL A 201 -10.31 -27.18 -17.02
N ARG A 202 -11.10 -26.33 -16.37
CA ARG A 202 -12.55 -26.55 -16.25
C ARG A 202 -13.29 -25.26 -15.99
N THR A 203 -14.42 -25.10 -16.69
CA THR A 203 -15.38 -24.02 -16.47
C THR A 203 -16.66 -24.58 -15.86
N PHE A 204 -17.20 -23.94 -14.81
CA PHE A 204 -18.43 -24.35 -14.14
C PHE A 204 -19.06 -23.16 -13.39
N PHE A 205 -20.37 -23.26 -13.12
CA PHE A 205 -21.08 -22.28 -12.31
C PHE A 205 -20.81 -22.46 -10.81
N ILE A 206 -20.54 -21.37 -10.12
CA ILE A 206 -20.55 -21.28 -8.66
C ILE A 206 -21.88 -20.64 -8.29
N GLY A 207 -22.82 -21.47 -7.86
CA GLY A 207 -24.18 -21.03 -7.54
C GLY A 207 -25.23 -22.14 -7.74
N PRO A 208 -26.52 -21.81 -7.56
CA PRO A 208 -27.62 -22.77 -7.55
C PRO A 208 -27.77 -23.62 -8.82
N SER A 209 -27.32 -23.14 -9.99
CA SER A 209 -27.35 -23.93 -11.25
C SER A 209 -26.37 -25.10 -11.25
N ASN A 210 -25.38 -25.10 -10.35
CA ASN A 210 -24.48 -26.24 -10.22
C ASN A 210 -25.08 -27.28 -9.28
N PRO A 211 -25.31 -28.53 -9.73
CA PRO A 211 -25.94 -29.59 -8.91
C PRO A 211 -25.13 -29.93 -7.65
N ASN A 212 -23.82 -29.63 -7.64
CA ASN A 212 -22.95 -29.83 -6.49
C ASN A 212 -22.91 -28.63 -5.53
N PHE A 213 -23.54 -27.52 -5.88
CA PHE A 213 -23.58 -26.33 -5.03
C PHE A 213 -24.30 -26.63 -3.71
N ARG A 214 -23.75 -26.11 -2.62
CA ARG A 214 -24.38 -26.10 -1.31
C ARG A 214 -24.26 -24.69 -0.72
N SER A 215 -25.38 -24.11 -0.37
CA SER A 215 -25.40 -22.83 0.34
C SER A 215 -24.70 -22.96 1.70
N LEU A 216 -24.10 -21.89 2.19
CA LEU A 216 -23.27 -21.88 3.41
C LEU A 216 -24.00 -22.47 4.63
N ASN A 217 -25.30 -22.18 4.78
CA ASN A 217 -26.12 -22.74 5.86
C ASN A 217 -26.39 -24.25 5.78
N ARG A 218 -26.06 -24.88 4.64
CA ARG A 218 -26.14 -26.34 4.43
C ARG A 218 -24.79 -27.04 4.52
N ILE A 219 -23.73 -26.28 4.75
CA ILE A 219 -22.38 -26.79 5.00
C ILE A 219 -22.18 -26.94 6.50
N SER A 220 -21.71 -28.11 6.91
CA SER A 220 -21.42 -28.37 8.35
C SER A 220 -20.55 -27.25 8.96
N PRO A 221 -20.90 -26.71 10.12
CA PRO A 221 -20.05 -25.73 10.82
C PRO A 221 -18.63 -26.23 11.09
N LEU A 222 -18.47 -27.54 11.31
CA LEU A 222 -17.14 -28.15 11.48
C LEU A 222 -16.31 -28.06 10.20
N LEU A 223 -16.92 -28.27 9.03
CA LEU A 223 -16.23 -28.14 7.74
C LEU A 223 -15.87 -26.68 7.45
N GLN A 224 -16.78 -25.73 7.74
CA GLN A 224 -16.49 -24.30 7.61
C GLN A 224 -15.29 -23.93 8.50
N MET A 225 -15.29 -24.38 9.75
CA MET A 225 -14.20 -24.12 10.70
C MET A 225 -12.89 -24.78 10.24
N ALA A 226 -12.94 -26.01 9.73
CA ALA A 226 -11.76 -26.72 9.26
C ALA A 226 -11.10 -26.00 8.07
N ILE A 227 -11.91 -25.51 7.12
CA ILE A 227 -11.42 -24.71 5.98
C ILE A 227 -10.79 -23.40 6.48
N MET A 228 -11.49 -22.66 7.35
CA MET A 228 -10.96 -21.42 7.91
C MET A 228 -9.64 -21.67 8.66
N GLN A 229 -9.54 -22.74 9.43
CA GLN A 229 -8.35 -23.06 10.18
C GLN A 229 -7.17 -23.50 9.28
N SER A 230 -7.44 -24.13 8.13
CA SER A 230 -6.40 -24.53 7.18
C SER A 230 -5.88 -23.38 6.33
N GLU A 231 -6.73 -22.42 5.98
CA GLU A 231 -6.36 -21.27 5.16
C GLU A 231 -5.75 -20.15 6.02
N ASP A 232 -6.42 -19.79 7.09
CA ASP A 232 -5.99 -18.75 8.03
C ASP A 232 -6.63 -18.93 9.40
N GLY A 233 -5.97 -19.68 10.27
CA GLY A 233 -6.47 -19.94 11.63
C GLY A 233 -6.62 -18.69 12.50
N GLY A 234 -5.95 -17.61 12.14
CA GLY A 234 -6.03 -16.30 12.79
C GLY A 234 -7.03 -15.32 12.21
N PHE A 235 -7.76 -15.67 11.14
CA PHE A 235 -8.57 -14.76 10.32
C PHE A 235 -9.48 -13.80 11.11
N TYR A 236 -10.09 -14.27 12.20
CA TYR A 236 -10.96 -13.44 13.06
C TYR A 236 -10.21 -12.63 14.12
N TYR A 237 -8.91 -12.81 14.28
CA TYR A 237 -8.13 -12.27 15.38
C TYR A 237 -7.08 -11.24 14.95
N HIS A 238 -6.72 -11.20 13.66
CA HIS A 238 -5.79 -10.23 13.12
C HIS A 238 -6.47 -9.27 12.13
N GLN A 239 -5.80 -8.17 11.81
CA GLN A 239 -6.27 -7.14 10.87
C GLN A 239 -5.46 -7.18 9.56
N GLY A 240 -5.27 -8.38 8.99
CA GLY A 240 -4.55 -8.59 7.75
C GLY A 240 -3.04 -8.81 7.90
N PHE A 241 -2.49 -8.70 9.11
CA PHE A 241 -1.07 -8.92 9.38
C PHE A 241 -0.87 -9.82 10.59
N LEU A 242 0.09 -10.74 10.48
CA LEU A 242 0.53 -11.64 11.54
C LEU A 242 1.98 -11.27 11.92
N PRO A 243 2.22 -10.53 13.00
CA PRO A 243 3.57 -10.10 13.40
C PRO A 243 4.55 -11.27 13.57
N GLY A 244 4.10 -12.39 14.11
CA GLY A 244 4.91 -13.61 14.23
C GLY A 244 5.38 -14.17 12.90
N ALA A 245 4.51 -14.20 11.87
CA ALA A 245 4.89 -14.66 10.54
C ALA A 245 5.89 -13.71 9.86
N ILE A 246 5.74 -12.40 10.09
CA ILE A 246 6.71 -11.40 9.60
C ILE A 246 8.07 -11.61 10.28
N GLN A 247 8.07 -11.82 11.61
CA GLN A 247 9.28 -12.10 12.37
C GLN A 247 10.00 -13.37 11.88
N GLU A 248 9.25 -14.46 11.66
CA GLU A 248 9.78 -15.70 11.12
C GLU A 248 10.40 -15.49 9.73
N ALA A 249 9.68 -14.81 8.82
CA ALA A 249 10.19 -14.51 7.49
C ALA A 249 11.52 -13.73 7.53
N LEU A 250 11.61 -12.70 8.40
CA LEU A 250 12.84 -11.91 8.57
C LEU A 250 14.00 -12.68 9.24
N ALA A 251 13.72 -13.77 9.93
CA ALA A 251 14.74 -14.59 10.57
C ALA A 251 15.35 -15.63 9.62
N TYR A 252 14.64 -16.00 8.54
CA TYR A 252 15.09 -17.00 7.56
C TYR A 252 15.84 -16.40 6.35
N ASP A 253 15.79 -15.07 6.13
CA ASP A 253 16.53 -14.34 5.11
C ASP A 253 17.88 -13.79 5.69
#